data_63c6133b626f14330eeca86f146d7f18
#
_entry.id   63c6133b626f14330eeca86f146d7f18
#
_cell.length_a   1.000
_cell.length_b   1.000
_cell.length_c   1.000
_cell.angle_alpha   90.00
_cell.angle_beta   90.00
_cell.angle_gamma   90.00
#
_symmetry.space_group_name_H-M   'P 1'
#
loop_
_entity.id
_entity.type
_entity.pdbx_description
1 polymer ?
#
loop_
_entity_poly.entity_id
_entity_poly.type
_entity_poly.pdbx_seq_one_letter_code
_entity_poly.pdbx_strand_id
1 'polypeptide(L)'
;MWPAPEHFRSNFAARAEAIRGEASSGDDLQAVYHLWLVGHQLDHGRAPWLDPYTFQPESSPRVNFGGWPFGLPFWPLTEAFGPVVAWNILILLTYLAAGGFACMWLRELGLPRGAALVGGLAYTLAPYRVAQSAGHLRGPISILIPLALWAFERARRGSRWWLVLAGAAIASIPFSDLHLALGAVPFFFVYALCRTRSPWLLAGAAACVAAAVGAALLVATLNISGSIGSGGRSLREVAHYSATGLDLVTRHPRHGPESFIFLGWLLPLLALAGLVVLLVARRWGLAIALAVGAVVPVLLALGTHFPLYGTLWHHFAPLRYPRVPERELPVACLALAALAAVALWRIARAVPHLATLLYLLAVVALALDLRLGVSSYRSVLANPDNAAYAALRSQPSGRLLELPVLHPSVGHGALYLYYDMQAQRQRPGGYSTVAPLKAALLALKLEPIDCGVWTPRTERLIDRLGVRYLAFHAGLYGHGAGWLAWRALAARGWGVLARDGGVTTFAKGRPAEPPPMREPTHTNVVFCPEWKQRRPRYRQNWFWVRGHGRLVLRLASAGPVRGTFTVDGNTRSRRVVRPTTLTVPLGPQRWHLVHVDVRRADRRLRLVGISVRR
;
A
#
# COMPACT_ATOMS: atom_id res chain seq x y z
N MET A 1 1.95 21.30 -7.01
CA MET A 1 0.67 20.65 -7.24
C MET A 1 -0.36 21.72 -7.67
N TRP A 2 -0.28 22.23 -8.85
CA TRP A 2 -1.39 22.95 -9.47
C TRP A 2 -1.62 22.29 -10.80
N PRO A 3 -2.33 21.16 -10.85
CA PRO A 3 -2.68 20.57 -12.12
C PRO A 3 -3.63 21.52 -12.83
N ALA A 4 -3.51 21.60 -14.15
CA ALA A 4 -4.57 22.16 -14.97
C ALA A 4 -5.92 21.57 -14.55
N PRO A 5 -7.07 22.28 -14.65
CA PRO A 5 -8.37 21.79 -14.24
C PRO A 5 -8.71 20.38 -14.73
N GLU A 6 -8.22 20.01 -15.90
CA GLU A 6 -8.34 18.68 -16.50
C GLU A 6 -7.65 17.58 -15.67
N HIS A 7 -6.45 17.85 -15.14
CA HIS A 7 -5.75 16.91 -14.27
C HIS A 7 -6.43 16.74 -12.92
N PHE A 8 -7.08 17.77 -12.40
CA PHE A 8 -7.82 17.69 -11.15
C PHE A 8 -9.04 16.77 -11.27
N ARG A 9 -9.68 16.74 -12.46
CA ARG A 9 -10.86 15.93 -12.73
C ARG A 9 -10.56 14.50 -13.16
N SER A 10 -9.42 14.25 -13.79
CA SER A 10 -9.09 12.96 -14.42
C SER A 10 -7.91 12.23 -13.79
N ASN A 11 -7.13 12.86 -12.91
CA ASN A 11 -5.91 12.27 -12.37
C ASN A 11 -5.85 12.28 -10.85
N PHE A 12 -5.21 11.25 -10.28
CA PHE A 12 -4.76 11.23 -8.89
C PHE A 12 -3.30 11.70 -8.79
N ALA A 13 -2.98 12.49 -7.77
CA ALA A 13 -1.59 12.78 -7.44
C ALA A 13 -0.98 11.59 -6.68
N ALA A 14 -0.28 10.72 -7.38
CA ALA A 14 0.32 9.53 -6.80
C ALA A 14 1.53 9.05 -7.60
N ARG A 15 2.29 8.12 -7.02
CA ARG A 15 3.31 7.36 -7.74
C ARG A 15 2.63 6.19 -8.44
N ALA A 16 2.84 6.08 -9.74
CA ALA A 16 2.26 5.01 -10.53
C ALA A 16 3.24 4.44 -11.53
N GLU A 17 3.06 3.17 -11.82
CA GLU A 17 3.62 2.53 -12.99
C GLU A 17 2.59 2.63 -14.11
N ALA A 18 2.98 3.15 -15.27
CA ALA A 18 2.11 3.22 -16.44
C ALA A 18 1.83 1.80 -16.95
N ILE A 19 0.54 1.49 -17.16
CA ILE A 19 0.07 0.25 -17.76
C ILE A 19 -0.50 0.58 -19.11
N ARG A 20 0.02 -0.09 -20.16
CA ARG A 20 -0.39 0.19 -21.52
C ARG A 20 -1.87 -0.13 -21.74
N GLY A 21 -2.63 0.87 -22.17
CA GLY A 21 -4.05 0.73 -22.51
C GLY A 21 -5.00 0.62 -21.32
N GLU A 22 -4.54 0.91 -20.10
CA GLU A 22 -5.35 0.87 -18.89
C GLU A 22 -5.07 2.08 -18.00
N ALA A 23 -5.87 2.25 -16.95
CA ALA A 23 -5.52 3.18 -15.87
C ALA A 23 -4.18 2.78 -15.26
N SER A 24 -3.34 3.76 -14.95
CA SER A 24 -2.05 3.50 -14.31
C SER A 24 -2.26 2.94 -12.91
N SER A 25 -1.50 1.91 -12.52
CA SER A 25 -1.57 1.35 -11.19
C SER A 25 -0.87 2.25 -10.16
N GLY A 26 -1.39 2.24 -8.92
CA GLY A 26 -0.80 2.96 -7.80
C GLY A 26 -1.54 2.62 -6.51
N ASP A 27 -0.90 2.80 -5.35
CA ASP A 27 -1.51 2.52 -4.05
C ASP A 27 -2.68 3.49 -3.73
N ASP A 28 -2.75 4.63 -4.41
CA ASP A 28 -3.89 5.55 -4.38
C ASP A 28 -5.20 4.87 -4.83
N LEU A 29 -5.15 3.97 -5.80
CA LEU A 29 -6.33 3.22 -6.24
C LEU A 29 -6.88 2.32 -5.13
N GLN A 30 -6.00 1.69 -4.34
CA GLN A 30 -6.41 0.94 -3.16
C GLN A 30 -7.00 1.87 -2.09
N ALA A 31 -6.35 3.01 -1.86
CA ALA A 31 -6.81 3.97 -0.86
C ALA A 31 -8.19 4.52 -1.22
N VAL A 32 -8.42 4.86 -2.48
CA VAL A 32 -9.73 5.33 -2.98
C VAL A 32 -10.80 4.26 -2.81
N TYR A 33 -10.50 2.99 -3.15
CA TYR A 33 -11.42 1.88 -2.91
C TYR A 33 -11.80 1.75 -1.43
N HIS A 34 -10.83 1.82 -0.53
CA HIS A 34 -11.10 1.73 0.92
C HIS A 34 -11.98 2.88 1.42
N LEU A 35 -11.74 4.09 0.94
CA LEU A 35 -12.56 5.27 1.28
C LEU A 35 -13.98 5.14 0.74
N TRP A 36 -14.11 4.76 -0.54
CA TRP A 36 -15.39 4.54 -1.20
C TRP A 36 -16.21 3.46 -0.50
N LEU A 37 -15.57 2.37 -0.07
CA LEU A 37 -16.23 1.25 0.59
C LEU A 37 -17.02 1.69 1.82
N VAL A 38 -16.49 2.63 2.61
CA VAL A 38 -17.16 3.17 3.81
C VAL A 38 -18.53 3.77 3.44
N GLY A 39 -18.56 4.70 2.48
CA GLY A 39 -19.81 5.34 2.03
C GLY A 39 -20.75 4.34 1.37
N HIS A 40 -20.22 3.52 0.47
CA HIS A 40 -20.99 2.49 -0.23
C HIS A 40 -21.70 1.50 0.73
N GLN A 41 -21.04 1.08 1.81
CA GLN A 41 -21.69 0.21 2.79
C GLN A 41 -22.75 0.95 3.61
N LEU A 42 -22.51 2.22 3.97
CA LEU A 42 -23.50 3.03 4.68
C LEU A 42 -24.76 3.27 3.84
N ASP A 43 -24.62 3.52 2.53
CA ASP A 43 -25.76 3.66 1.59
C ASP A 43 -26.64 2.41 1.55
N HIS A 44 -26.03 1.23 1.78
CA HIS A 44 -26.73 -0.05 1.82
C HIS A 44 -27.16 -0.45 3.23
N GLY A 45 -27.09 0.45 4.23
CA GLY A 45 -27.43 0.16 5.62
C GLY A 45 -26.56 -0.89 6.29
N ARG A 46 -25.31 -1.06 5.83
CA ARG A 46 -24.35 -2.06 6.31
C ARG A 46 -23.24 -1.41 7.13
N ALA A 47 -22.54 -2.22 7.92
CA ALA A 47 -21.39 -1.74 8.66
C ALA A 47 -20.27 -1.26 7.70
N PRO A 48 -19.71 -0.04 7.91
CA PRO A 48 -18.80 0.63 6.95
C PRO A 48 -17.47 -0.11 6.72
N TRP A 49 -17.15 -1.09 7.52
CA TRP A 49 -15.95 -1.91 7.43
C TRP A 49 -16.17 -3.30 6.82
N LEU A 50 -17.36 -3.61 6.31
CA LEU A 50 -17.60 -4.88 5.63
C LEU A 50 -17.21 -4.78 4.15
N ASP A 51 -16.39 -5.72 3.70
CA ASP A 51 -16.00 -5.89 2.31
C ASP A 51 -16.54 -7.22 1.78
N PRO A 52 -17.72 -7.22 1.13
CA PRO A 52 -18.31 -8.42 0.59
C PRO A 52 -17.76 -8.82 -0.78
N TYR A 53 -16.86 -8.04 -1.36
CA TYR A 53 -16.43 -8.18 -2.74
C TYR A 53 -15.10 -8.92 -2.89
N THR A 54 -14.08 -8.52 -2.13
CA THR A 54 -12.72 -9.04 -2.31
C THR A 54 -12.47 -10.35 -1.56
N PHE A 55 -11.60 -11.20 -2.10
CA PHE A 55 -11.17 -12.50 -1.53
C PHE A 55 -12.32 -13.48 -1.24
N GLN A 56 -13.35 -13.47 -2.05
CA GLN A 56 -14.51 -14.35 -1.89
C GLN A 56 -14.30 -15.69 -2.63
N PRO A 57 -14.75 -16.81 -2.09
CA PRO A 57 -15.49 -17.00 -0.83
C PRO A 57 -14.59 -17.18 0.41
N GLU A 58 -13.28 -17.02 0.30
CA GLU A 58 -12.31 -17.40 1.33
C GLU A 58 -12.37 -16.53 2.60
N SER A 59 -13.00 -15.36 2.51
CA SER A 59 -13.19 -14.45 3.65
C SER A 59 -14.54 -13.74 3.60
N SER A 60 -15.64 -14.49 3.78
CA SER A 60 -16.98 -13.91 3.74
C SER A 60 -17.62 -13.87 5.12
N PRO A 61 -18.01 -12.70 5.66
CA PRO A 61 -17.64 -11.35 5.17
C PRO A 61 -16.21 -10.97 5.58
N ARG A 62 -15.54 -10.21 4.74
CA ARG A 62 -14.24 -9.62 5.07
C ARG A 62 -14.44 -8.32 5.84
N VAL A 63 -13.63 -8.11 6.90
CA VAL A 63 -13.53 -6.82 7.58
C VAL A 63 -12.38 -6.00 6.95
N ASN A 64 -12.65 -4.74 6.61
CA ASN A 64 -11.69 -3.83 6.01
C ASN A 64 -11.82 -2.44 6.62
N PHE A 65 -10.91 -2.11 7.52
CA PHE A 65 -10.91 -0.81 8.20
C PHE A 65 -10.15 0.29 7.43
N GLY A 66 -9.50 -0.02 6.31
CA GLY A 66 -8.53 0.86 5.65
C GLY A 66 -9.04 2.25 5.25
N GLY A 67 -10.35 2.44 5.09
CA GLY A 67 -10.96 3.73 4.77
C GLY A 67 -11.40 4.57 5.98
N TRP A 68 -11.43 4.00 7.19
CA TRP A 68 -11.89 4.68 8.38
C TRP A 68 -10.81 5.63 8.96
N PRO A 69 -11.13 6.84 9.47
CA PRO A 69 -12.47 7.49 9.45
C PRO A 69 -12.70 8.36 8.19
N PHE A 70 -11.73 8.46 7.29
CA PHE A 70 -11.72 9.41 6.17
C PHE A 70 -12.75 9.08 5.08
N GLY A 71 -13.24 7.86 5.03
CA GLY A 71 -14.35 7.49 4.17
C GLY A 71 -15.65 8.25 4.49
N LEU A 72 -15.83 8.70 5.74
CA LEU A 72 -17.00 9.50 6.11
C LEU A 72 -17.08 10.85 5.35
N PRO A 73 -16.04 11.71 5.37
CA PRO A 73 -16.05 12.92 4.55
C PRO A 73 -15.86 12.63 3.05
N PHE A 74 -15.25 11.51 2.68
CA PHE A 74 -15.08 11.12 1.28
C PHE A 74 -16.40 10.75 0.61
N TRP A 75 -17.32 10.15 1.34
CA TRP A 75 -18.62 9.70 0.84
C TRP A 75 -19.40 10.82 0.13
N PRO A 76 -19.81 11.93 0.79
CA PRO A 76 -20.54 12.99 0.09
C PRO A 76 -19.73 13.64 -1.04
N LEU A 77 -18.41 13.69 -0.93
CA LEU A 77 -17.57 14.22 -2.00
C LEU A 77 -17.60 13.28 -3.23
N THR A 78 -17.63 11.97 -3.00
CA THR A 78 -17.67 11.00 -4.10
C THR A 78 -19.02 11.02 -4.82
N GLU A 79 -20.12 11.14 -4.09
CA GLU A 79 -21.45 11.30 -4.67
C GLU A 79 -21.58 12.57 -5.50
N ALA A 80 -21.02 13.68 -5.02
CA ALA A 80 -21.12 14.96 -5.70
C ALA A 80 -20.17 15.11 -6.91
N PHE A 81 -18.95 14.55 -6.84
CA PHE A 81 -17.86 14.88 -7.78
C PHE A 81 -17.20 13.66 -8.42
N GLY A 82 -17.58 12.45 -8.02
CA GLY A 82 -16.90 11.23 -8.40
C GLY A 82 -15.58 10.99 -7.65
N PRO A 83 -15.03 9.77 -7.71
CA PRO A 83 -13.93 9.33 -6.83
C PRO A 83 -12.62 10.08 -7.05
N VAL A 84 -12.32 10.51 -8.28
CA VAL A 84 -11.06 11.19 -8.62
C VAL A 84 -11.03 12.59 -8.01
N VAL A 85 -12.08 13.38 -8.24
CA VAL A 85 -12.18 14.75 -7.72
C VAL A 85 -12.29 14.72 -6.19
N ALA A 86 -13.10 13.79 -5.65
CA ALA A 86 -13.24 13.59 -4.21
C ALA A 86 -11.88 13.30 -3.55
N TRP A 87 -11.05 12.44 -4.14
CA TRP A 87 -9.69 12.15 -3.66
C TRP A 87 -8.83 13.43 -3.62
N ASN A 88 -8.79 14.17 -4.71
CA ASN A 88 -7.98 15.39 -4.79
C ASN A 88 -8.45 16.46 -3.78
N ILE A 89 -9.77 16.63 -3.61
CA ILE A 89 -10.33 17.51 -2.58
C ILE A 89 -9.94 17.03 -1.18
N LEU A 90 -10.14 15.74 -0.88
CA LEU A 90 -9.82 15.17 0.42
C LEU A 90 -8.35 15.39 0.79
N ILE A 91 -7.43 15.13 -0.14
CA ILE A 91 -6.00 15.38 0.10
C ILE A 91 -5.72 16.83 0.42
N LEU A 92 -6.28 17.79 -0.33
CA LEU A 92 -6.14 19.22 -0.03
C LEU A 92 -6.70 19.60 1.35
N LEU A 93 -7.90 19.11 1.68
CA LEU A 93 -8.51 19.34 2.99
C LEU A 93 -7.65 18.79 4.13
N THR A 94 -6.98 17.65 3.93
CA THR A 94 -6.07 17.08 4.96
C THR A 94 -4.82 17.93 5.18
N TYR A 95 -4.31 18.62 4.16
CA TYR A 95 -3.23 19.60 4.34
C TYR A 95 -3.68 20.79 5.18
N LEU A 96 -4.85 21.36 4.85
CA LEU A 96 -5.43 22.48 5.61
C LEU A 96 -5.72 22.08 7.05
N ALA A 97 -6.33 20.90 7.25
CA ALA A 97 -6.65 20.38 8.58
C ALA A 97 -5.38 20.12 9.41
N ALA A 98 -4.32 19.58 8.81
CA ALA A 98 -3.05 19.34 9.51
C ALA A 98 -2.46 20.64 10.07
N GLY A 99 -2.34 21.67 9.24
CA GLY A 99 -1.86 22.98 9.66
C GLY A 99 -2.79 23.64 10.66
N GLY A 100 -4.09 23.55 10.42
CA GLY A 100 -5.12 24.11 11.28
C GLY A 100 -5.09 23.50 12.70
N PHE A 101 -5.13 22.16 12.81
CA PHE A 101 -5.09 21.49 14.11
C PHE A 101 -3.75 21.69 14.84
N ALA A 102 -2.63 21.66 14.12
CA ALA A 102 -1.33 21.98 14.70
C ALA A 102 -1.30 23.44 15.19
N CYS A 103 -1.77 24.39 14.41
CA CYS A 103 -1.88 25.80 14.82
C CYS A 103 -2.77 25.95 16.05
N MET A 104 -3.95 25.33 16.08
CA MET A 104 -4.87 25.38 17.23
C MET A 104 -4.21 24.77 18.46
N TRP A 105 -3.52 23.64 18.36
CA TRP A 105 -2.77 23.04 19.44
C TRP A 105 -1.66 23.98 19.97
N LEU A 106 -0.86 24.57 19.06
CA LEU A 106 0.20 25.53 19.44
C LEU A 106 -0.36 26.78 20.12
N ARG A 107 -1.54 27.24 19.70
CA ARG A 107 -2.25 28.33 20.39
C ARG A 107 -2.62 27.96 21.82
N GLU A 108 -3.07 26.71 22.06
CA GLU A 108 -3.34 26.22 23.41
C GLU A 108 -2.05 26.09 24.26
N LEU A 109 -0.87 25.96 23.66
CA LEU A 109 0.40 26.02 24.37
C LEU A 109 0.80 27.46 24.77
N GLY A 110 0.03 28.46 24.34
CA GLY A 110 0.27 29.88 24.64
C GLY A 110 1.12 30.61 23.61
N LEU A 111 1.35 30.03 22.42
CA LEU A 111 2.11 30.71 21.37
C LEU A 111 1.25 31.77 20.67
N PRO A 112 1.80 32.91 20.23
CA PRO A 112 1.08 33.92 19.45
C PRO A 112 0.68 33.38 18.07
N ARG A 113 -0.30 34.02 17.42
CA ARG A 113 -0.85 33.58 16.13
C ARG A 113 0.23 33.35 15.08
N GLY A 114 1.18 34.27 14.92
CA GLY A 114 2.25 34.16 13.92
C GLY A 114 3.12 32.92 14.12
N ALA A 115 3.61 32.67 15.34
CA ALA A 115 4.42 31.49 15.65
C ALA A 115 3.61 30.18 15.47
N ALA A 116 2.36 30.16 15.90
CA ALA A 116 1.49 29.00 15.73
C ALA A 116 1.20 28.69 14.24
N LEU A 117 1.00 29.72 13.42
CA LEU A 117 0.82 29.57 11.96
C LEU A 117 2.08 29.01 11.31
N VAL A 118 3.27 29.52 11.66
CA VAL A 118 4.54 29.00 11.11
C VAL A 118 4.73 27.54 11.52
N GLY A 119 4.48 27.17 12.79
CA GLY A 119 4.54 25.78 13.24
C GLY A 119 3.53 24.88 12.55
N GLY A 120 2.28 25.36 12.37
CA GLY A 120 1.25 24.64 11.61
C GLY A 120 1.66 24.41 10.16
N LEU A 121 2.23 25.42 9.49
CA LEU A 121 2.73 25.32 8.13
C LEU A 121 3.92 24.36 8.02
N ALA A 122 4.88 24.42 8.97
CA ALA A 122 6.01 23.51 9.01
C ALA A 122 5.57 22.04 9.12
N TYR A 123 4.56 21.76 9.93
CA TYR A 123 3.96 20.42 10.01
C TYR A 123 3.23 20.03 8.72
N THR A 124 2.47 20.95 8.14
CA THR A 124 1.75 20.72 6.87
C THR A 124 2.72 20.35 5.76
N LEU A 125 3.82 21.09 5.62
CA LEU A 125 4.80 20.94 4.54
C LEU A 125 5.90 19.93 4.89
N ALA A 126 5.84 19.25 6.03
CA ALA A 126 6.85 18.25 6.40
C ALA A 126 7.08 17.27 5.25
N PRO A 127 8.33 17.10 4.76
CA PRO A 127 8.62 16.35 3.54
C PRO A 127 8.09 14.93 3.56
N TYR A 128 8.22 14.26 4.71
CA TYR A 128 7.67 12.92 4.91
C TYR A 128 6.14 12.88 4.73
N ARG A 129 5.39 13.82 5.31
CA ARG A 129 3.93 13.89 5.14
C ARG A 129 3.54 14.09 3.68
N VAL A 130 4.23 15.02 3.02
CA VAL A 130 4.01 15.31 1.59
C VAL A 130 4.28 14.06 0.75
N ALA A 131 5.41 13.39 0.99
CA ALA A 131 5.76 12.16 0.28
C ALA A 131 4.73 11.03 0.48
N GLN A 132 4.22 10.86 1.70
CA GLN A 132 3.24 9.83 2.02
C GLN A 132 1.80 10.18 1.63
N SER A 133 1.49 11.44 1.34
CA SER A 133 0.18 11.82 0.80
C SER A 133 0.04 11.49 -0.70
N ALA A 134 1.14 11.19 -1.38
CA ALA A 134 1.12 10.77 -2.77
C ALA A 134 0.85 9.26 -2.86
N GLY A 135 -0.43 8.89 -2.93
CA GLY A 135 -0.88 7.52 -3.09
C GLY A 135 -1.15 6.74 -1.80
N HIS A 136 -0.92 7.33 -0.64
CA HIS A 136 -1.19 6.68 0.63
C HIS A 136 -2.07 7.55 1.54
N LEU A 137 -2.88 6.93 2.40
CA LEU A 137 -3.65 7.64 3.44
C LEU A 137 -2.80 8.08 4.64
N ARG A 138 -1.52 7.68 4.73
CA ARG A 138 -0.66 7.97 5.89
C ARG A 138 -0.39 9.44 6.11
N GLY A 139 -0.17 10.20 5.04
CA GLY A 139 -0.08 11.65 5.14
C GLY A 139 -1.37 12.25 5.71
N PRO A 140 -2.54 11.94 5.14
CA PRO A 140 -3.85 12.34 5.65
C PRO A 140 -4.10 11.93 7.11
N ILE A 141 -3.92 10.67 7.47
CA ILE A 141 -4.20 10.14 8.83
C ILE A 141 -3.43 10.88 9.91
N SER A 142 -2.24 11.38 9.60
CA SER A 142 -1.40 12.11 10.54
C SER A 142 -2.03 13.38 11.12
N ILE A 143 -3.14 13.89 10.53
CA ILE A 143 -3.93 15.02 11.10
C ILE A 143 -4.56 14.66 12.45
N LEU A 144 -4.80 13.39 12.71
CA LEU A 144 -5.41 12.93 13.96
C LEU A 144 -4.50 13.16 15.17
N ILE A 145 -3.18 13.25 14.97
CA ILE A 145 -2.21 13.49 16.06
C ILE A 145 -2.39 14.91 16.63
N PRO A 146 -2.23 15.99 15.85
CA PRO A 146 -2.43 17.33 16.38
C PRO A 146 -3.88 17.58 16.83
N LEU A 147 -4.88 16.93 16.21
CA LEU A 147 -6.27 16.98 16.67
C LEU A 147 -6.41 16.43 18.10
N ALA A 148 -5.82 15.25 18.38
CA ALA A 148 -5.86 14.64 19.70
C ALA A 148 -5.14 15.51 20.75
N LEU A 149 -3.97 16.07 20.42
CA LEU A 149 -3.22 16.95 21.31
C LEU A 149 -3.98 18.26 21.60
N TRP A 150 -4.57 18.85 20.56
CA TRP A 150 -5.41 20.03 20.71
C TRP A 150 -6.60 19.77 21.63
N ALA A 151 -7.34 18.71 21.38
CA ALA A 151 -8.48 18.31 22.18
C ALA A 151 -8.06 18.03 23.65
N PHE A 152 -6.93 17.40 23.88
CA PHE A 152 -6.40 17.18 25.22
C PHE A 152 -6.07 18.50 25.94
N GLU A 153 -5.41 19.47 25.28
CA GLU A 153 -5.14 20.79 25.88
C GLU A 153 -6.43 21.58 26.16
N ARG A 154 -7.46 21.42 25.32
CA ARG A 154 -8.79 22.00 25.58
C ARG A 154 -9.43 21.36 26.81
N ALA A 155 -9.32 20.04 26.98
CA ALA A 155 -9.79 19.34 28.18
C ALA A 155 -9.10 19.84 29.46
N ARG A 156 -7.80 20.14 29.37
CA ARG A 156 -7.02 20.69 30.49
C ARG A 156 -7.49 22.09 30.95
N ARG A 157 -8.07 22.86 30.04
CA ARG A 157 -8.48 24.25 30.32
C ARG A 157 -9.96 24.42 30.60
N GLY A 158 -10.76 23.43 30.26
CA GLY A 158 -12.20 23.57 30.32
C GLY A 158 -12.94 22.25 30.43
N SER A 159 -13.81 21.97 29.46
CA SER A 159 -14.75 20.85 29.50
C SER A 159 -14.08 19.51 29.24
N ARG A 160 -14.34 18.53 30.12
CA ARG A 160 -13.90 17.12 29.98
C ARG A 160 -14.37 16.42 28.68
N TRP A 161 -15.42 16.94 28.02
CA TRP A 161 -15.93 16.39 26.78
C TRP A 161 -14.90 16.40 25.62
N TRP A 162 -13.89 17.28 25.71
CA TRP A 162 -12.79 17.29 24.76
C TRP A 162 -11.94 16.02 24.83
N LEU A 163 -11.95 15.27 25.95
CA LEU A 163 -11.30 13.96 26.03
C LEU A 163 -11.96 12.91 25.12
N VAL A 164 -13.27 13.02 24.88
CA VAL A 164 -13.98 12.16 23.94
C VAL A 164 -13.43 12.37 22.53
N LEU A 165 -13.25 13.64 22.12
CA LEU A 165 -12.63 13.93 20.82
C LEU A 165 -11.17 13.48 20.74
N ALA A 166 -10.39 13.68 21.81
CA ALA A 166 -9.02 13.19 21.86
C ALA A 166 -8.96 11.67 21.74
N GLY A 167 -9.83 10.96 22.47
CA GLY A 167 -9.97 9.51 22.40
C GLY A 167 -10.42 9.02 21.03
N ALA A 168 -11.42 9.65 20.44
CA ALA A 168 -11.90 9.32 19.10
C ALA A 168 -10.78 9.50 18.04
N ALA A 169 -10.02 10.60 18.13
CA ALA A 169 -8.93 10.87 17.21
C ALA A 169 -7.80 9.81 17.34
N ILE A 170 -7.30 9.58 18.56
CA ILE A 170 -6.18 8.66 18.76
C ILE A 170 -6.58 7.19 18.53
N ALA A 171 -7.81 6.78 18.89
CA ALA A 171 -8.33 5.44 18.65
C ALA A 171 -8.66 5.17 17.18
N SER A 172 -8.85 6.20 16.36
CA SER A 172 -9.08 6.04 14.91
C SER A 172 -7.78 5.74 14.14
N ILE A 173 -6.61 6.09 14.67
CA ILE A 173 -5.31 5.87 13.99
C ILE A 173 -5.07 4.37 13.69
N PRO A 174 -5.24 3.43 14.66
CA PRO A 174 -4.99 2.00 14.41
C PRO A 174 -5.86 1.40 13.32
N PHE A 175 -7.08 1.87 13.11
CA PHE A 175 -7.97 1.37 12.05
C PHE A 175 -7.41 1.64 10.66
N SER A 176 -6.77 2.79 10.48
CA SER A 176 -6.20 3.18 9.19
C SER A 176 -4.73 2.80 9.05
N ASP A 177 -3.92 2.96 10.10
CA ASP A 177 -2.49 2.62 10.07
C ASP A 177 -1.96 2.22 11.45
N LEU A 178 -1.77 0.92 11.66
CA LEU A 178 -1.20 0.35 12.88
C LEU A 178 0.26 0.82 13.12
N HIS A 179 1.00 1.14 12.06
CA HIS A 179 2.39 1.56 12.19
C HIS A 179 2.48 2.96 12.77
N LEU A 180 1.65 3.89 12.27
CA LEU A 180 1.56 5.23 12.85
C LEU A 180 1.09 5.18 14.30
N ALA A 181 0.20 4.23 14.64
CA ALA A 181 -0.27 4.05 16.01
C ALA A 181 0.85 3.70 16.99
N LEU A 182 1.89 2.94 16.56
CA LEU A 182 3.04 2.59 17.39
C LEU A 182 3.82 3.82 17.90
N GLY A 183 3.87 4.89 17.11
CA GLY A 183 4.49 6.15 17.55
C GLY A 183 3.49 7.11 18.19
N ALA A 184 2.31 7.28 17.60
CA ALA A 184 1.33 8.29 18.01
C ALA A 184 0.70 8.01 19.38
N VAL A 185 0.35 6.75 19.67
CA VAL A 185 -0.33 6.38 20.93
C VAL A 185 0.62 6.52 22.13
N PRO A 186 1.85 5.97 22.13
CA PRO A 186 2.80 6.22 23.21
C PRO A 186 3.17 7.70 23.37
N PHE A 187 3.33 8.41 22.24
CA PHE A 187 3.63 9.85 22.30
C PHE A 187 2.49 10.63 22.96
N PHE A 188 1.23 10.37 22.62
CA PHE A 188 0.09 11.00 23.27
C PHE A 188 0.09 10.76 24.78
N PHE A 189 0.39 9.54 25.22
CA PHE A 189 0.45 9.20 26.64
C PHE A 189 1.60 9.93 27.36
N VAL A 190 2.81 9.89 26.81
CA VAL A 190 3.97 10.63 27.35
C VAL A 190 3.68 12.12 27.41
N TYR A 191 3.06 12.67 26.36
CA TYR A 191 2.64 14.06 26.33
C TYR A 191 1.69 14.37 27.48
N ALA A 192 0.65 13.56 27.69
CA ALA A 192 -0.30 13.76 28.79
C ALA A 192 0.36 13.72 30.16
N LEU A 193 1.23 12.72 30.41
CA LEU A 193 2.01 12.62 31.66
C LEU A 193 2.86 13.88 31.94
N CYS A 194 3.47 14.42 30.89
CA CYS A 194 4.32 15.61 31.00
C CYS A 194 3.52 16.93 31.13
N ARG A 195 2.22 16.92 30.77
CA ARG A 195 1.40 18.14 30.70
C ARG A 195 0.46 18.34 31.87
N THR A 196 0.14 17.29 32.62
CA THR A 196 -0.78 17.41 33.74
C THR A 196 -0.39 16.54 34.92
N ARG A 197 -0.78 16.95 36.12
CA ARG A 197 -0.75 16.16 37.33
C ARG A 197 -2.14 15.83 37.86
N SER A 198 -3.19 16.28 37.16
CA SER A 198 -4.57 16.02 37.55
C SER A 198 -4.92 14.54 37.35
N PRO A 199 -5.32 13.81 38.42
CA PRO A 199 -5.59 12.37 38.33
C PRO A 199 -6.69 12.05 37.32
N TRP A 200 -7.74 12.86 37.22
CA TRP A 200 -8.83 12.63 36.29
C TRP A 200 -8.44 12.85 34.81
N LEU A 201 -7.54 13.82 34.53
CA LEU A 201 -6.99 14.00 33.18
C LEU A 201 -6.07 12.87 32.79
N LEU A 202 -5.26 12.37 33.74
CA LEU A 202 -4.40 11.19 33.51
C LEU A 202 -5.24 9.93 33.30
N ALA A 203 -6.30 9.74 34.09
CA ALA A 203 -7.26 8.65 33.89
C ALA A 203 -7.96 8.76 32.53
N GLY A 204 -8.37 9.96 32.11
CA GLY A 204 -8.95 10.20 30.81
C GLY A 204 -7.97 9.94 29.67
N ALA A 205 -6.70 10.36 29.79
CA ALA A 205 -5.67 10.05 28.81
C ALA A 205 -5.38 8.54 28.74
N ALA A 206 -5.33 7.86 29.89
CA ALA A 206 -5.20 6.41 29.94
C ALA A 206 -6.37 5.69 29.27
N ALA A 207 -7.60 6.19 29.47
CA ALA A 207 -8.79 5.66 28.76
C ALA A 207 -8.70 5.86 27.23
N CYS A 208 -8.21 7.03 26.77
CA CYS A 208 -7.96 7.26 25.35
C CYS A 208 -6.93 6.27 24.77
N VAL A 209 -5.84 6.05 25.50
CA VAL A 209 -4.80 5.06 25.12
C VAL A 209 -5.37 3.64 25.13
N ALA A 210 -6.13 3.28 26.16
CA ALA A 210 -6.77 1.97 26.23
C ALA A 210 -7.73 1.73 25.05
N ALA A 211 -8.51 2.75 24.65
CA ALA A 211 -9.36 2.69 23.46
C ALA A 211 -8.53 2.50 22.17
N ALA A 212 -7.40 3.20 22.03
CA ALA A 212 -6.52 3.03 20.88
C ALA A 212 -5.83 1.65 20.84
N VAL A 213 -5.41 1.15 21.99
CA VAL A 213 -4.86 -0.23 22.12
C VAL A 213 -5.94 -1.26 21.81
N GLY A 214 -7.16 -1.08 22.32
CA GLY A 214 -8.31 -1.93 21.99
C GLY A 214 -8.61 -1.95 20.49
N ALA A 215 -8.59 -0.78 19.83
CA ALA A 215 -8.72 -0.67 18.38
C ALA A 215 -7.60 -1.41 17.65
N ALA A 216 -6.34 -1.24 18.09
CA ALA A 216 -5.19 -1.95 17.50
C ALA A 216 -5.32 -3.47 17.65
N LEU A 217 -5.73 -3.96 18.80
CA LEU A 217 -5.98 -5.38 19.03
C LEU A 217 -7.13 -5.91 18.16
N LEU A 218 -8.20 -5.14 18.01
CA LEU A 218 -9.32 -5.48 17.13
C LEU A 218 -8.85 -5.62 15.67
N VAL A 219 -8.08 -4.66 15.18
CA VAL A 219 -7.48 -4.73 13.83
C VAL A 219 -6.54 -5.92 13.71
N ALA A 220 -5.69 -6.17 14.70
CA ALA A 220 -4.78 -7.31 14.68
C ALA A 220 -5.53 -8.65 14.63
N THR A 221 -6.61 -8.80 15.39
CA THR A 221 -7.40 -10.03 15.40
C THR A 221 -8.22 -10.23 14.14
N LEU A 222 -8.86 -9.19 13.61
CA LEU A 222 -9.78 -9.31 12.48
C LEU A 222 -9.08 -9.22 11.11
N ASN A 223 -7.95 -8.49 11.00
CA ASN A 223 -7.28 -8.28 9.72
C ASN A 223 -5.95 -9.01 9.59
N ILE A 224 -5.17 -9.14 10.68
CA ILE A 224 -3.81 -9.71 10.59
C ILE A 224 -3.82 -11.21 10.90
N SER A 225 -4.60 -11.65 11.87
CA SER A 225 -4.70 -13.07 12.22
C SER A 225 -5.19 -13.88 11.00
N GLY A 226 -4.48 -14.97 10.68
CA GLY A 226 -4.80 -15.81 9.52
C GLY A 226 -4.47 -15.18 8.16
N SER A 227 -3.82 -14.02 8.13
CA SER A 227 -3.35 -13.37 6.90
C SER A 227 -1.96 -13.83 6.48
N ILE A 228 -1.55 -13.43 5.25
CA ILE A 228 -0.18 -13.61 4.77
C ILE A 228 0.86 -12.83 5.58
N GLY A 229 0.43 -11.84 6.39
CA GLY A 229 1.26 -11.05 7.28
C GLY A 229 1.26 -11.50 8.75
N SER A 230 0.52 -12.56 9.10
CA SER A 230 0.30 -12.99 10.49
C SER A 230 1.58 -13.40 11.24
N GLY A 231 2.61 -13.88 10.53
CA GLY A 231 3.90 -14.24 11.12
C GLY A 231 4.81 -13.04 11.44
N GLY A 232 4.40 -11.81 11.13
CA GLY A 232 5.24 -10.64 11.19
C GLY A 232 6.28 -10.60 10.05
N ARG A 233 7.15 -9.60 10.09
CA ARG A 233 8.24 -9.39 9.10
C ARG A 233 9.57 -9.88 9.65
N SER A 234 10.42 -10.43 8.80
CA SER A 234 11.77 -10.79 9.20
C SER A 234 12.62 -9.53 9.42
N LEU A 235 13.58 -9.60 10.35
CA LEU A 235 14.51 -8.49 10.57
C LEU A 235 15.30 -8.13 9.30
N ARG A 236 15.56 -9.12 8.42
CA ARG A 236 16.19 -8.91 7.12
C ARG A 236 15.30 -8.09 6.16
N GLU A 237 14.00 -8.28 6.21
CA GLU A 237 13.05 -7.47 5.43
C GLU A 237 13.01 -6.04 5.96
N VAL A 238 12.99 -5.86 7.27
CA VAL A 238 13.08 -4.54 7.91
C VAL A 238 14.37 -3.83 7.54
N ALA A 239 15.52 -4.56 7.55
CA ALA A 239 16.81 -4.00 7.15
C ALA A 239 16.82 -3.44 5.72
N HIS A 240 16.08 -4.06 4.81
CA HIS A 240 15.98 -3.58 3.43
C HIS A 240 15.31 -2.19 3.31
N TYR A 241 14.40 -1.89 4.23
CA TYR A 241 13.66 -0.61 4.26
C TYR A 241 14.16 0.36 5.34
N SER A 242 15.18 -0.01 6.09
CA SER A 242 15.76 0.83 7.14
C SER A 242 16.51 2.02 6.55
N ALA A 243 16.23 3.21 7.02
CA ALA A 243 16.92 4.42 6.61
C ALA A 243 18.32 4.49 7.25
N THR A 244 19.21 5.27 6.65
CA THR A 244 20.55 5.56 7.16
C THR A 244 20.62 6.97 7.71
N GLY A 245 21.67 7.29 8.48
CA GLY A 245 21.90 8.66 8.96
C GLY A 245 22.02 9.70 7.84
N LEU A 246 22.50 9.30 6.64
CA LEU A 246 22.58 10.19 5.48
C LEU A 246 21.19 10.56 4.92
N ASP A 247 20.20 9.70 5.10
CA ASP A 247 18.83 9.95 4.62
C ASP A 247 18.14 11.06 5.42
N LEU A 248 18.62 11.37 6.65
CA LEU A 248 18.16 12.53 7.43
C LEU A 248 18.52 13.87 6.80
N VAL A 249 19.63 13.94 6.07
CA VAL A 249 20.14 15.18 5.46
C VAL A 249 19.97 15.21 3.93
N THR A 250 19.48 14.14 3.33
CA THR A 250 19.30 14.00 1.89
C THR A 250 17.87 14.25 1.48
N ARG A 251 17.64 15.32 0.70
CA ARG A 251 16.29 15.74 0.24
C ARG A 251 15.64 14.76 -0.72
N HIS A 252 16.42 13.97 -1.44
CA HIS A 252 15.91 12.99 -2.41
C HIS A 252 15.99 11.57 -1.86
N PRO A 253 14.95 10.75 -2.03
CA PRO A 253 15.00 9.36 -1.61
C PRO A 253 16.08 8.61 -2.38
N ARG A 254 17.03 7.99 -1.66
CA ARG A 254 18.17 7.25 -2.26
C ARG A 254 17.77 5.84 -2.68
N HIS A 255 16.87 5.21 -1.94
CA HIS A 255 16.44 3.81 -2.11
C HIS A 255 14.93 3.68 -2.30
N GLY A 256 14.25 4.74 -2.70
CA GLY A 256 12.81 4.81 -2.87
C GLY A 256 12.11 5.56 -1.72
N PRO A 257 10.77 5.68 -1.79
CA PRO A 257 10.00 6.45 -0.82
C PRO A 257 9.96 5.85 0.58
N GLU A 258 10.21 4.55 0.70
CA GLU A 258 10.04 3.77 1.93
C GLU A 258 11.26 3.83 2.88
N SER A 259 12.29 4.60 2.55
CA SER A 259 13.42 4.94 3.42
C SER A 259 13.63 6.46 3.50
N PHE A 260 12.61 7.24 3.16
CA PHE A 260 12.70 8.69 3.08
C PHE A 260 12.39 9.33 4.44
N ILE A 261 13.42 9.84 5.11
CA ILE A 261 13.33 10.40 6.47
C ILE A 261 13.84 11.85 6.57
N PHE A 262 13.96 12.57 5.44
CA PHE A 262 14.38 13.96 5.43
C PHE A 262 13.39 14.87 6.17
N LEU A 263 13.89 15.64 7.14
CA LEU A 263 13.11 16.52 8.02
C LEU A 263 13.33 18.01 7.74
N GLY A 264 14.08 18.34 6.71
CA GLY A 264 14.63 19.69 6.47
C GLY A 264 15.99 19.88 7.13
N TRP A 265 16.66 20.98 6.82
CA TRP A 265 17.90 21.39 7.48
C TRP A 265 17.63 22.47 8.52
N LEU A 266 16.82 23.46 8.17
CA LEU A 266 16.48 24.59 9.05
C LEU A 266 15.56 24.17 10.19
N LEU A 267 14.58 23.29 9.90
CA LEU A 267 13.58 22.88 10.91
C LEU A 267 14.21 22.21 12.15
N PRO A 268 15.13 21.23 12.04
CA PRO A 268 15.80 20.66 13.22
C PRO A 268 16.66 21.66 13.99
N LEU A 269 17.32 22.60 13.31
CA LEU A 269 18.10 23.67 13.96
C LEU A 269 17.22 24.59 14.80
N LEU A 270 16.12 25.06 14.23
CA LEU A 270 15.13 25.85 14.97
C LEU A 270 14.51 25.05 16.12
N ALA A 271 14.26 23.76 15.93
CA ALA A 271 13.74 22.91 16.98
C ALA A 271 14.71 22.76 18.15
N LEU A 272 16.00 22.60 17.89
CA LEU A 272 17.04 22.57 18.94
C LEU A 272 17.05 23.88 19.73
N ALA A 273 17.01 25.03 19.04
CA ALA A 273 16.91 26.33 19.70
C ALA A 273 15.63 26.45 20.56
N GLY A 274 14.48 25.96 20.04
CA GLY A 274 13.23 25.93 20.81
C GLY A 274 13.28 25.04 22.04
N LEU A 275 13.96 23.89 21.95
CA LEU A 275 14.19 23.03 23.10
C LEU A 275 14.99 23.75 24.18
N VAL A 276 16.09 24.42 23.81
CA VAL A 276 16.89 25.23 24.74
C VAL A 276 16.03 26.30 25.39
N VAL A 277 15.20 27.01 24.63
CA VAL A 277 14.26 28.01 25.16
C VAL A 277 13.34 27.43 26.23
N LEU A 278 12.78 26.25 25.99
CA LEU A 278 11.88 25.57 26.95
C LEU A 278 12.63 25.15 28.23
N LEU A 279 13.86 24.64 28.08
CA LEU A 279 14.71 24.23 29.21
C LEU A 279 15.10 25.44 30.09
N VAL A 280 15.55 26.54 29.48
CA VAL A 280 15.87 27.80 30.16
C VAL A 280 14.63 28.38 30.83
N ALA A 281 13.48 28.32 30.18
CA ALA A 281 12.20 28.75 30.75
C ALA A 281 11.62 27.79 31.81
N ARG A 282 12.36 26.73 32.18
CA ARG A 282 11.98 25.69 33.16
C ARG A 282 10.64 25.00 32.81
N ARG A 283 10.25 24.94 31.52
CA ARG A 283 9.07 24.21 31.05
C ARG A 283 9.42 22.76 30.77
N TRP A 284 10.02 22.08 31.75
CA TRP A 284 10.60 20.73 31.64
C TRP A 284 9.61 19.71 31.04
N GLY A 285 8.37 19.65 31.51
CA GLY A 285 7.40 18.69 31.04
C GLY A 285 7.17 18.82 29.52
N LEU A 286 6.98 20.04 29.02
CA LEU A 286 6.79 20.27 27.59
C LEU A 286 8.08 19.98 26.80
N ALA A 287 9.25 20.36 27.34
CA ALA A 287 10.54 20.08 26.74
C ALA A 287 10.78 18.58 26.56
N ILE A 288 10.54 17.80 27.61
CA ILE A 288 10.69 16.33 27.59
C ILE A 288 9.71 15.71 26.59
N ALA A 289 8.41 16.07 26.64
CA ALA A 289 7.42 15.52 25.72
C ALA A 289 7.79 15.75 24.25
N LEU A 290 8.18 16.99 23.90
CA LEU A 290 8.55 17.33 22.53
C LEU A 290 9.90 16.73 22.12
N ALA A 291 10.87 16.63 23.03
CA ALA A 291 12.15 15.95 22.75
C ALA A 291 11.94 14.45 22.48
N VAL A 292 11.15 13.77 23.31
CA VAL A 292 10.78 12.36 23.09
C VAL A 292 10.06 12.19 21.75
N GLY A 293 9.06 13.06 21.48
CA GLY A 293 8.32 13.04 20.22
C GLY A 293 9.19 13.32 18.99
N ALA A 294 10.24 14.13 19.11
CA ALA A 294 11.17 14.40 18.02
C ALA A 294 12.21 13.28 17.81
N VAL A 295 12.77 12.74 18.89
CA VAL A 295 13.93 11.84 18.82
C VAL A 295 13.53 10.39 18.63
N VAL A 296 12.55 9.88 19.40
CA VAL A 296 12.22 8.44 19.37
C VAL A 296 11.77 7.96 18.01
N PRO A 297 10.84 8.64 17.29
CA PRO A 297 10.45 8.20 15.94
C PRO A 297 11.60 8.24 14.93
N VAL A 298 12.52 9.20 15.06
CA VAL A 298 13.71 9.29 14.19
C VAL A 298 14.65 8.12 14.44
N LEU A 299 14.90 7.76 15.71
CA LEU A 299 15.73 6.59 16.04
C LEU A 299 15.08 5.30 15.54
N LEU A 300 13.77 5.14 15.69
CA LEU A 300 13.05 3.98 15.18
C LEU A 300 13.07 3.93 13.65
N ALA A 301 13.00 5.08 12.97
CA ALA A 301 13.06 5.16 11.50
C ALA A 301 14.40 4.69 10.91
N LEU A 302 15.49 4.76 11.69
CA LEU A 302 16.78 4.17 11.31
C LEU A 302 16.74 2.64 11.28
N GLY A 303 15.70 2.02 11.84
CA GLY A 303 15.51 0.58 11.81
C GLY A 303 16.75 -0.16 12.30
N THR A 304 17.22 -1.12 11.52
CA THR A 304 18.40 -1.94 11.89
C THR A 304 19.73 -1.18 11.99
N HIS A 305 19.79 0.08 11.53
CA HIS A 305 20.95 0.95 11.75
C HIS A 305 20.95 1.59 13.13
N PHE A 306 19.83 1.52 13.87
CA PHE A 306 19.79 1.88 15.29
C PHE A 306 20.12 0.64 16.14
N PRO A 307 21.20 0.69 16.97
CA PRO A 307 21.73 -0.50 17.65
C PRO A 307 20.70 -1.26 18.52
N LEU A 308 19.77 -0.54 19.14
CA LEU A 308 18.76 -1.14 20.01
C LEU A 308 17.53 -1.66 19.25
N TYR A 309 17.38 -1.37 17.96
CA TYR A 309 16.19 -1.78 17.19
C TYR A 309 15.99 -3.29 17.17
N GLY A 310 17.07 -4.04 16.95
CA GLY A 310 17.02 -5.51 16.95
C GLY A 310 16.52 -6.08 18.29
N THR A 311 17.02 -5.54 19.41
CA THR A 311 16.57 -5.92 20.76
C THR A 311 15.09 -5.60 20.97
N LEU A 312 14.66 -4.38 20.61
CA LEU A 312 13.25 -3.99 20.67
C LEU A 312 12.38 -4.89 19.81
N TRP A 313 12.82 -5.22 18.59
CA TRP A 313 12.09 -6.11 17.68
C TRP A 313 11.91 -7.52 18.25
N HIS A 314 12.91 -8.04 18.97
CA HIS A 314 12.83 -9.35 19.62
C HIS A 314 11.89 -9.35 20.84
N HIS A 315 11.88 -8.29 21.62
CA HIS A 315 11.16 -8.25 22.91
C HIS A 315 9.81 -7.55 22.85
N PHE A 316 9.57 -6.70 21.84
CA PHE A 316 8.31 -5.98 21.67
C PHE A 316 7.59 -6.43 20.40
N ALA A 317 6.71 -7.42 20.52
CA ALA A 317 6.02 -8.06 19.42
C ALA A 317 5.37 -7.10 18.38
N PRO A 318 4.76 -5.95 18.77
CA PRO A 318 4.20 -5.01 17.79
C PRO A 318 5.21 -4.49 16.76
N LEU A 319 6.51 -4.38 17.09
CA LEU A 319 7.56 -3.96 16.15
C LEU A 319 7.89 -5.03 15.08
N ARG A 320 7.33 -6.24 15.18
CA ARG A 320 7.53 -7.28 14.15
C ARG A 320 6.61 -7.10 12.94
N TYR A 321 5.58 -6.26 13.00
CA TYR A 321 4.63 -6.06 11.91
C TYR A 321 5.05 -5.00 10.90
N PRO A 322 5.63 -3.84 11.28
CA PRO A 322 6.15 -2.87 10.32
C PRO A 322 7.32 -3.44 9.53
N ARG A 323 7.22 -3.41 8.19
CA ARG A 323 8.39 -3.63 7.33
C ARG A 323 9.20 -2.35 7.12
N VAL A 324 8.57 -1.21 7.34
CA VAL A 324 9.05 0.13 7.01
C VAL A 324 9.07 0.96 8.28
N PRO A 325 10.25 1.13 8.92
CA PRO A 325 10.36 1.73 10.25
C PRO A 325 10.02 3.22 10.33
N GLU A 326 10.15 3.98 9.22
CA GLU A 326 9.95 5.44 9.24
C GLU A 326 8.49 5.89 9.37
N ARG A 327 7.53 4.99 9.43
CA ARG A 327 6.08 5.33 9.44
C ARG A 327 5.62 6.11 10.67
N GLU A 328 6.45 6.21 11.68
CA GLU A 328 6.19 6.96 12.92
C GLU A 328 6.64 8.44 12.83
N LEU A 329 7.34 8.82 11.75
CA LEU A 329 7.90 10.17 11.57
C LEU A 329 6.90 11.34 11.63
N PRO A 330 5.60 11.21 11.32
CA PRO A 330 4.66 12.32 11.54
C PRO A 330 4.67 12.87 12.96
N VAL A 331 4.97 12.04 13.96
CA VAL A 331 5.13 12.46 15.35
C VAL A 331 6.36 13.37 15.49
N ALA A 332 7.50 12.97 14.91
CA ALA A 332 8.71 13.80 14.91
C ALA A 332 8.51 15.12 14.17
N CYS A 333 7.83 15.09 13.00
CA CYS A 333 7.52 16.29 12.24
C CYS A 333 6.71 17.29 13.08
N LEU A 334 5.70 16.81 13.82
CA LEU A 334 4.87 17.66 14.69
C LEU A 334 5.65 18.23 15.87
N ALA A 335 6.47 17.39 16.53
CA ALA A 335 7.27 17.83 17.68
C ALA A 335 8.34 18.85 17.26
N LEU A 336 9.02 18.64 16.13
CA LEU A 336 10.01 19.59 15.58
C LEU A 336 9.35 20.90 15.18
N ALA A 337 8.18 20.86 14.52
CA ALA A 337 7.42 22.06 14.15
C ALA A 337 7.00 22.88 15.40
N ALA A 338 6.59 22.20 16.47
CA ALA A 338 6.25 22.86 17.72
C ALA A 338 7.47 23.52 18.39
N LEU A 339 8.60 22.82 18.45
CA LEU A 339 9.86 23.37 18.99
C LEU A 339 10.34 24.57 18.15
N ALA A 340 10.30 24.47 16.82
CA ALA A 340 10.66 25.57 15.92
C ALA A 340 9.75 26.80 16.13
N ALA A 341 8.46 26.59 16.32
CA ALA A 341 7.52 27.67 16.64
C ALA A 341 7.86 28.37 17.97
N VAL A 342 8.32 27.62 18.97
CA VAL A 342 8.80 28.18 20.27
C VAL A 342 10.04 29.04 20.06
N ALA A 343 11.02 28.57 19.26
CA ALA A 343 12.22 29.35 18.94
C ALA A 343 11.87 30.68 18.26
N LEU A 344 11.05 30.61 17.22
CA LEU A 344 10.62 31.78 16.45
C LEU A 344 9.85 32.78 17.31
N TRP A 345 8.97 32.28 18.18
CA TRP A 345 8.30 33.14 19.16
C TRP A 345 9.28 33.86 20.06
N ARG A 346 10.31 33.17 20.58
CA ARG A 346 11.31 33.76 21.47
C ARG A 346 12.13 34.85 20.76
N ILE A 347 12.50 34.58 19.50
CA ILE A 347 13.21 35.57 18.67
C ILE A 347 12.31 36.78 18.39
N ALA A 348 11.07 36.56 17.94
CA ALA A 348 10.13 37.64 17.63
C ALA A 348 9.82 38.51 18.87
N ARG A 349 9.83 37.91 20.08
CA ARG A 349 9.64 38.65 21.33
C ARG A 349 10.83 39.56 21.67
N ALA A 350 12.03 39.23 21.20
CA ALA A 350 13.22 40.06 21.39
C ALA A 350 13.24 41.29 20.46
N VAL A 351 12.56 41.21 19.30
CA VAL A 351 12.47 42.29 18.31
C VAL A 351 11.02 42.49 17.84
N PRO A 352 10.15 43.00 18.72
CA PRO A 352 8.70 42.97 18.49
C PRO A 352 8.25 43.79 17.26
N HIS A 353 8.98 44.83 16.92
CA HIS A 353 8.72 45.66 15.74
C HIS A 353 8.99 44.93 14.40
N LEU A 354 9.82 43.89 14.40
CA LEU A 354 10.11 43.05 13.26
C LEU A 354 9.38 41.70 13.30
N ALA A 355 8.56 41.43 14.30
CA ALA A 355 7.95 40.12 14.52
C ALA A 355 7.19 39.61 13.30
N THR A 356 6.38 40.45 12.64
CA THR A 356 5.63 40.06 11.43
C THR A 356 6.57 39.69 10.28
N LEU A 357 7.61 40.50 10.04
CA LEU A 357 8.60 40.23 9.02
C LEU A 357 9.35 38.93 9.30
N LEU A 358 9.74 38.67 10.55
CA LEU A 358 10.39 37.42 10.96
C LEU A 358 9.51 36.20 10.68
N TYR A 359 8.21 36.26 10.98
CA TYR A 359 7.30 35.15 10.67
C TYR A 359 7.14 34.94 9.17
N LEU A 360 7.05 36.00 8.37
CA LEU A 360 6.99 35.90 6.92
C LEU A 360 8.27 35.30 6.34
N LEU A 361 9.43 35.76 6.77
CA LEU A 361 10.72 35.21 6.35
C LEU A 361 10.85 33.74 6.78
N ALA A 362 10.41 33.38 7.99
CA ALA A 362 10.40 31.99 8.46
C ALA A 362 9.48 31.10 7.61
N VAL A 363 8.30 31.60 7.19
CA VAL A 363 7.41 30.87 6.27
C VAL A 363 8.12 30.58 4.96
N VAL A 364 8.73 31.59 4.35
CA VAL A 364 9.46 31.43 3.06
C VAL A 364 10.64 30.49 3.23
N ALA A 365 11.47 30.68 4.26
CA ALA A 365 12.65 29.86 4.51
C ALA A 365 12.29 28.39 4.76
N LEU A 366 11.26 28.11 5.57
CA LEU A 366 10.78 26.76 5.83
C LEU A 366 10.11 26.17 4.59
N ALA A 367 9.36 26.92 3.80
CA ALA A 367 8.78 26.42 2.55
C ALA A 367 9.86 26.01 1.55
N LEU A 368 10.97 26.77 1.47
CA LEU A 368 12.12 26.43 0.65
C LEU A 368 12.91 25.24 1.21
N ASP A 369 13.07 25.17 2.54
CA ASP A 369 13.78 24.07 3.23
C ASP A 369 13.04 22.74 3.09
N LEU A 370 11.72 22.75 3.29
CA LEU A 370 10.88 21.56 3.32
C LEU A 370 10.36 21.14 1.93
N ARG A 371 10.61 21.92 0.88
CA ARG A 371 10.11 21.57 -0.46
C ARG A 371 10.67 20.25 -0.95
N LEU A 372 9.80 19.44 -1.53
CA LEU A 372 10.19 18.28 -2.32
C LEU A 372 10.28 18.66 -3.81
N GLY A 373 11.18 18.01 -4.53
CA GLY A 373 11.25 18.16 -5.98
C GLY A 373 9.97 17.64 -6.65
N VAL A 374 9.40 18.41 -7.58
CA VAL A 374 8.16 18.06 -8.31
C VAL A 374 8.28 16.73 -9.06
N SER A 375 9.50 16.33 -9.45
CA SER A 375 9.78 15.03 -10.08
C SER A 375 9.46 13.81 -9.23
N SER A 376 9.24 13.98 -7.92
CA SER A 376 8.87 12.89 -7.00
C SER A 376 7.40 12.49 -7.10
N TYR A 377 6.55 13.29 -7.75
CA TYR A 377 5.13 13.05 -7.89
C TYR A 377 4.77 12.86 -9.37
N ARG A 378 4.07 11.79 -9.65
CA ARG A 378 3.47 11.54 -10.96
C ARG A 378 1.95 11.50 -10.81
N SER A 379 1.24 12.05 -11.78
CA SER A 379 -0.20 11.86 -11.88
C SER A 379 -0.49 10.43 -12.29
N VAL A 380 -1.45 9.79 -11.63
CA VAL A 380 -2.01 8.50 -12.04
C VAL A 380 -3.23 8.79 -12.88
N LEU A 381 -3.21 8.39 -14.14
CA LEU A 381 -4.39 8.52 -14.99
C LEU A 381 -5.47 7.54 -14.51
N ALA A 382 -6.64 8.06 -14.18
CA ALA A 382 -7.81 7.28 -13.83
C ALA A 382 -8.69 7.04 -15.06
N ASN A 383 -9.31 5.87 -15.12
CA ASN A 383 -10.45 5.59 -16.02
C ASN A 383 -11.69 5.43 -15.13
N PRO A 384 -12.46 6.51 -14.88
CA PRO A 384 -13.58 6.47 -13.96
C PRO A 384 -14.80 5.72 -14.52
N ASP A 385 -14.85 5.47 -15.82
CA ASP A 385 -15.97 4.83 -16.50
C ASP A 385 -15.45 3.86 -17.58
N ASN A 386 -15.05 2.67 -17.15
CA ASN A 386 -14.56 1.62 -18.03
C ASN A 386 -15.75 0.82 -18.60
N ALA A 387 -15.99 0.92 -19.91
CA ALA A 387 -17.12 0.26 -20.57
C ALA A 387 -17.09 -1.27 -20.45
N ALA A 388 -15.90 -1.90 -20.36
CA ALA A 388 -15.78 -3.33 -20.16
C ALA A 388 -16.30 -3.78 -18.78
N TYR A 389 -15.99 -3.02 -17.73
CA TYR A 389 -16.56 -3.27 -16.39
C TYR A 389 -18.03 -2.84 -16.30
N ALA A 390 -18.41 -1.72 -16.91
CA ALA A 390 -19.79 -1.26 -16.92
C ALA A 390 -20.75 -2.31 -17.51
N ALA A 391 -20.33 -3.03 -18.56
CA ALA A 391 -21.10 -4.10 -19.16
C ALA A 391 -21.42 -5.27 -18.20
N LEU A 392 -20.67 -5.43 -17.12
CA LEU A 392 -20.95 -6.45 -16.11
C LEU A 392 -22.18 -6.10 -15.25
N ARG A 393 -22.52 -4.81 -15.09
CA ARG A 393 -23.62 -4.36 -14.21
C ARG A 393 -24.96 -4.97 -14.59
N SER A 394 -25.23 -5.12 -15.89
CA SER A 394 -26.47 -5.69 -16.43
C SER A 394 -26.48 -7.21 -16.50
N GLN A 395 -25.38 -7.89 -16.20
CA GLN A 395 -25.29 -9.33 -16.31
C GLN A 395 -25.82 -10.03 -15.04
N PRO A 396 -26.33 -11.26 -15.16
CA PRO A 396 -26.76 -12.06 -14.01
C PRO A 396 -25.70 -12.18 -12.91
N SER A 397 -26.11 -12.51 -11.69
CA SER A 397 -25.20 -12.71 -10.56
C SER A 397 -24.14 -13.78 -10.86
N GLY A 398 -22.92 -13.57 -10.39
CA GLY A 398 -21.79 -14.48 -10.60
C GLY A 398 -20.47 -13.81 -10.22
N ARG A 399 -19.49 -14.61 -9.80
CA ARG A 399 -18.18 -14.08 -9.45
C ARG A 399 -17.37 -13.71 -10.68
N LEU A 400 -16.57 -12.66 -10.51
CA LEU A 400 -15.61 -12.16 -11.49
C LEU A 400 -14.20 -12.65 -11.09
N LEU A 401 -13.44 -13.18 -12.06
CA LEU A 401 -12.01 -13.44 -11.88
C LEU A 401 -11.22 -12.52 -12.81
N GLU A 402 -10.33 -11.73 -12.24
CA GLU A 402 -9.41 -10.89 -13.00
C GLU A 402 -8.17 -11.70 -13.45
N LEU A 403 -7.74 -11.41 -14.67
CA LEU A 403 -6.58 -12.00 -15.32
C LEU A 403 -5.58 -10.90 -15.76
N PRO A 404 -4.27 -11.04 -15.45
CA PRO A 404 -3.67 -12.18 -14.79
C PRO A 404 -4.08 -12.32 -13.32
N VAL A 405 -4.11 -13.56 -12.82
CA VAL A 405 -4.35 -13.82 -11.40
C VAL A 405 -3.14 -13.37 -10.59
N LEU A 406 -3.28 -12.30 -9.84
CA LEU A 406 -2.20 -11.74 -9.05
C LEU A 406 -2.22 -12.31 -7.62
N HIS A 407 -1.02 -12.62 -7.11
CA HIS A 407 -0.89 -12.88 -5.67
C HIS A 407 -1.31 -11.60 -4.90
N PRO A 408 -2.09 -11.70 -3.82
CA PRO A 408 -2.64 -10.54 -3.12
C PRO A 408 -1.64 -9.46 -2.66
N SER A 409 -0.36 -9.79 -2.55
CA SER A 409 0.69 -8.81 -2.20
C SER A 409 1.27 -8.04 -3.39
N VAL A 410 0.82 -8.30 -4.60
CA VAL A 410 1.29 -7.62 -5.82
C VAL A 410 0.52 -6.32 -6.01
N GLY A 411 1.23 -5.18 -6.01
CA GLY A 411 0.64 -3.84 -6.04
C GLY A 411 -0.29 -3.56 -7.23
N HIS A 412 -0.06 -4.18 -8.39
CA HIS A 412 -0.95 -4.07 -9.55
C HIS A 412 -2.40 -4.53 -9.27
N GLY A 413 -2.61 -5.36 -8.25
CA GLY A 413 -3.96 -5.74 -7.80
C GLY A 413 -4.80 -4.56 -7.28
N ALA A 414 -4.19 -3.40 -6.99
CA ALA A 414 -4.92 -2.17 -6.67
C ALA A 414 -5.83 -1.71 -7.82
N LEU A 415 -5.44 -2.00 -9.08
CA LEU A 415 -6.24 -1.73 -10.27
C LEU A 415 -7.57 -2.50 -10.24
N TYR A 416 -7.55 -3.76 -9.80
CA TYR A 416 -8.75 -4.58 -9.67
C TYR A 416 -9.72 -4.03 -8.62
N LEU A 417 -9.19 -3.50 -7.50
CA LEU A 417 -10.00 -2.83 -6.48
C LEU A 417 -10.66 -1.56 -7.03
N TYR A 418 -9.93 -0.78 -7.81
CA TYR A 418 -10.46 0.44 -8.43
C TYR A 418 -11.62 0.13 -9.39
N TYR A 419 -11.48 -0.89 -10.22
CA TYR A 419 -12.55 -1.30 -11.12
C TYR A 419 -13.71 -2.00 -10.40
N ASP A 420 -13.51 -2.51 -9.18
CA ASP A 420 -14.61 -3.04 -8.36
C ASP A 420 -15.65 -1.97 -8.03
N MET A 421 -15.22 -0.73 -7.82
CA MET A 421 -16.16 0.38 -7.62
C MET A 421 -17.10 0.61 -8.80
N GLN A 422 -16.68 0.20 -10.00
CA GLN A 422 -17.47 0.37 -11.24
C GLN A 422 -18.41 -0.81 -11.52
N ALA A 423 -18.10 -2.00 -11.01
CA ALA A 423 -18.93 -3.20 -11.15
C ALA A 423 -18.77 -4.10 -9.93
N GLN A 424 -19.56 -3.83 -8.89
CA GLN A 424 -19.51 -4.51 -7.60
C GLN A 424 -19.83 -6.00 -7.73
N ARG A 425 -18.81 -6.82 -7.87
CA ARG A 425 -18.93 -8.28 -7.94
C ARG A 425 -17.99 -8.98 -7.00
N GLN A 426 -18.47 -10.05 -6.38
CA GLN A 426 -17.60 -10.93 -5.61
C GLN A 426 -16.48 -11.47 -6.50
N ARG A 427 -15.25 -11.49 -5.95
CA ARG A 427 -14.06 -11.94 -6.66
C ARG A 427 -13.11 -12.72 -5.75
N PRO A 428 -12.46 -13.78 -6.26
CA PRO A 428 -11.44 -14.51 -5.51
C PRO A 428 -10.18 -13.69 -5.25
N GLY A 429 -9.90 -12.72 -6.13
CA GLY A 429 -8.74 -11.83 -6.08
C GLY A 429 -8.95 -10.61 -5.19
N GLY A 430 -7.92 -9.77 -5.16
CA GLY A 430 -7.84 -8.51 -4.44
C GLY A 430 -6.39 -8.13 -4.13
N TYR A 431 -6.19 -6.95 -3.55
CA TYR A 431 -4.86 -6.48 -3.14
C TYR A 431 -4.86 -6.12 -1.66
N SER A 432 -3.99 -6.75 -0.90
CA SER A 432 -3.72 -6.40 0.50
C SER A 432 -2.46 -7.11 1.01
N THR A 433 -1.61 -6.39 1.73
CA THR A 433 -0.44 -6.98 2.43
C THR A 433 -0.84 -7.81 3.65
N VAL A 434 -2.10 -7.77 4.04
CA VAL A 434 -2.74 -8.57 5.09
C VAL A 434 -3.93 -9.38 4.53
N ALA A 435 -3.83 -9.83 3.29
CA ALA A 435 -4.84 -10.69 2.66
C ALA A 435 -4.95 -12.03 3.39
N PRO A 436 -6.14 -12.67 3.37
CA PRO A 436 -6.31 -14.00 3.92
C PRO A 436 -5.34 -15.01 3.29
N LEU A 437 -4.67 -15.83 4.12
CA LEU A 437 -3.73 -16.84 3.62
C LEU A 437 -4.41 -17.81 2.64
N LYS A 438 -5.66 -18.18 2.89
CA LYS A 438 -6.44 -19.04 1.99
C LYS A 438 -6.61 -18.42 0.60
N ALA A 439 -6.89 -17.11 0.52
CA ALA A 439 -7.02 -16.40 -0.75
C ALA A 439 -5.67 -16.35 -1.51
N ALA A 440 -4.56 -16.15 -0.80
CA ALA A 440 -3.23 -16.23 -1.42
C ALA A 440 -2.93 -17.63 -1.97
N LEU A 441 -3.26 -18.68 -1.23
CA LEU A 441 -3.12 -20.07 -1.70
C LEU A 441 -4.05 -20.39 -2.87
N LEU A 442 -5.24 -19.76 -2.92
CA LEU A 442 -6.16 -19.88 -4.04
C LEU A 442 -5.59 -19.22 -5.30
N ALA A 443 -5.04 -18.02 -5.18
CA ALA A 443 -4.38 -17.32 -6.28
C ALA A 443 -3.27 -18.19 -6.90
N LEU A 444 -2.42 -18.82 -6.07
CA LEU A 444 -1.37 -19.72 -6.55
C LEU A 444 -1.90 -20.94 -7.33
N LYS A 445 -3.11 -21.44 -6.99
CA LYS A 445 -3.74 -22.54 -7.73
C LYS A 445 -4.35 -22.10 -9.06
N LEU A 446 -4.70 -20.83 -9.18
CA LEU A 446 -5.30 -20.24 -10.38
C LEU A 446 -4.25 -19.61 -11.31
N GLU A 447 -3.07 -19.22 -10.79
CA GLU A 447 -1.97 -18.59 -11.54
C GLU A 447 -1.61 -19.28 -12.88
N PRO A 448 -1.68 -20.62 -13.05
CA PRO A 448 -1.42 -21.26 -14.33
C PRO A 448 -2.34 -20.82 -15.49
N ILE A 449 -3.55 -20.35 -15.20
CA ILE A 449 -4.52 -19.82 -16.18
C ILE A 449 -3.91 -18.64 -16.95
N ASP A 450 -3.08 -17.84 -16.31
CA ASP A 450 -2.42 -16.66 -16.89
C ASP A 450 -1.50 -16.99 -18.07
N CYS A 451 -1.14 -18.25 -18.19
CA CYS A 451 -0.31 -18.79 -19.27
C CYS A 451 -1.12 -19.74 -20.19
N GLY A 452 -2.44 -19.74 -20.07
CA GLY A 452 -3.29 -20.63 -20.85
C GLY A 452 -3.26 -22.09 -20.40
N VAL A 453 -2.75 -22.39 -19.21
CA VAL A 453 -2.71 -23.75 -18.66
C VAL A 453 -3.97 -24.04 -17.87
N TRP A 454 -4.79 -24.94 -18.41
CA TRP A 454 -6.02 -25.40 -17.79
C TRP A 454 -5.96 -26.90 -17.55
N THR A 455 -6.03 -27.28 -16.30
CA THR A 455 -6.14 -28.68 -15.89
C THR A 455 -7.58 -28.99 -15.51
N PRO A 456 -8.01 -30.27 -15.51
CA PRO A 456 -9.34 -30.66 -15.02
C PRO A 456 -9.57 -30.22 -13.56
N ARG A 457 -8.50 -30.09 -12.77
CA ARG A 457 -8.57 -29.57 -11.41
C ARG A 457 -8.84 -28.07 -11.38
N THR A 458 -8.23 -27.31 -12.27
CA THR A 458 -8.42 -25.87 -12.39
C THR A 458 -9.84 -25.55 -12.86
N GLU A 459 -10.37 -26.30 -13.85
CA GLU A 459 -11.74 -26.15 -14.33
C GLU A 459 -12.76 -26.41 -13.24
N ARG A 460 -12.66 -27.54 -12.52
CA ARG A 460 -13.50 -27.82 -11.36
C ARG A 460 -13.39 -26.77 -10.25
N LEU A 461 -12.22 -26.11 -10.11
CA LEU A 461 -12.06 -25.04 -9.14
C LEU A 461 -12.81 -23.78 -9.54
N ILE A 462 -12.71 -23.37 -10.82
CA ILE A 462 -13.44 -22.23 -11.40
C ILE A 462 -14.95 -22.43 -11.25
N ASP A 463 -15.46 -23.63 -11.55
CA ASP A 463 -16.87 -23.96 -11.44
C ASP A 463 -17.34 -23.92 -9.96
N ARG A 464 -16.58 -24.50 -9.04
CA ARG A 464 -16.88 -24.45 -7.59
C ARG A 464 -16.85 -23.04 -7.02
N LEU A 465 -15.98 -22.19 -7.53
CA LEU A 465 -15.94 -20.78 -7.16
C LEU A 465 -17.14 -19.99 -7.70
N GLY A 466 -17.92 -20.55 -8.60
CA GLY A 466 -19.04 -19.86 -9.24
C GLY A 466 -18.58 -18.69 -10.11
N VAL A 467 -17.40 -18.77 -10.71
CA VAL A 467 -16.88 -17.75 -11.63
C VAL A 467 -17.68 -17.83 -12.94
N ARG A 468 -18.38 -16.76 -13.26
CA ARG A 468 -19.17 -16.61 -14.48
C ARG A 468 -18.59 -15.59 -15.45
N TYR A 469 -17.72 -14.72 -14.93
CA TYR A 469 -17.13 -13.62 -15.69
C TYR A 469 -15.63 -13.59 -15.49
N LEU A 470 -14.91 -13.16 -16.54
CA LEU A 470 -13.48 -12.90 -16.47
C LEU A 470 -13.22 -11.46 -16.90
N ALA A 471 -12.25 -10.78 -16.30
CA ALA A 471 -11.73 -9.52 -16.78
C ALA A 471 -10.24 -9.70 -17.13
N PHE A 472 -9.92 -9.53 -18.39
CA PHE A 472 -8.59 -9.71 -18.94
C PHE A 472 -7.91 -8.35 -19.11
N HIS A 473 -6.82 -8.12 -18.41
CA HIS A 473 -6.05 -6.88 -18.44
C HIS A 473 -4.80 -7.08 -19.30
N ALA A 474 -4.89 -6.76 -20.57
CA ALA A 474 -3.83 -7.02 -21.55
C ALA A 474 -2.49 -6.35 -21.19
N GLY A 475 -2.53 -5.16 -20.59
CA GLY A 475 -1.36 -4.39 -20.18
C GLY A 475 -0.55 -5.04 -19.04
N LEU A 476 -1.15 -5.92 -18.25
CA LEU A 476 -0.50 -6.62 -17.16
C LEU A 476 0.22 -7.90 -17.58
N TYR A 477 0.04 -8.34 -18.82
CA TYR A 477 0.67 -9.54 -19.32
C TYR A 477 2.07 -9.28 -19.87
N GLY A 478 3.01 -10.17 -19.51
CA GLY A 478 4.33 -10.25 -20.14
C GLY A 478 4.25 -10.81 -21.57
N HIS A 479 5.38 -10.74 -22.26
CA HIS A 479 5.50 -11.14 -23.67
C HIS A 479 4.99 -12.56 -23.95
N GLY A 480 3.92 -12.67 -24.72
CA GLY A 480 3.36 -13.92 -25.25
C GLY A 480 2.41 -14.66 -24.32
N ALA A 481 2.48 -14.47 -23.00
CA ALA A 481 1.61 -15.18 -22.07
C ALA A 481 0.12 -14.79 -22.28
N GLY A 482 -0.17 -13.52 -22.48
CA GLY A 482 -1.53 -13.04 -22.72
C GLY A 482 -2.16 -13.65 -23.97
N TRP A 483 -1.41 -13.81 -25.05
CA TRP A 483 -1.91 -14.46 -26.27
C TRP A 483 -2.28 -15.94 -26.03
N LEU A 484 -1.43 -16.67 -25.30
CA LEU A 484 -1.67 -18.06 -24.92
C LEU A 484 -2.89 -18.19 -24.00
N ALA A 485 -2.99 -17.30 -23.00
CA ALA A 485 -4.12 -17.25 -22.08
C ALA A 485 -5.44 -17.00 -22.84
N TRP A 486 -5.47 -16.00 -23.71
CA TRP A 486 -6.66 -15.69 -24.53
C TRP A 486 -7.10 -16.87 -25.39
N ARG A 487 -6.17 -17.50 -26.12
CA ARG A 487 -6.49 -18.69 -26.92
C ARG A 487 -7.10 -19.82 -26.09
N ALA A 488 -6.56 -20.02 -24.89
CA ALA A 488 -7.07 -21.04 -23.99
C ALA A 488 -8.47 -20.71 -23.46
N LEU A 489 -8.81 -19.43 -23.26
CA LEU A 489 -10.15 -18.97 -22.90
C LEU A 489 -11.14 -19.23 -24.05
N ALA A 490 -10.78 -18.80 -25.26
CA ALA A 490 -11.59 -19.00 -26.45
C ALA A 490 -11.90 -20.48 -26.70
N ALA A 491 -10.89 -21.36 -26.57
CA ALA A 491 -11.05 -22.81 -26.72
C ALA A 491 -11.97 -23.45 -25.67
N ARG A 492 -12.31 -22.72 -24.56
CA ARG A 492 -13.18 -23.19 -23.48
C ARG A 492 -14.54 -22.52 -23.44
N GLY A 493 -14.92 -21.86 -24.55
CA GLY A 493 -16.22 -21.22 -24.68
C GLY A 493 -16.38 -19.91 -23.88
N TRP A 494 -15.26 -19.26 -23.54
CA TRP A 494 -15.30 -17.90 -23.02
C TRP A 494 -15.30 -16.93 -24.19
N GLY A 495 -16.40 -16.20 -24.37
CA GLY A 495 -16.53 -15.18 -25.40
C GLY A 495 -16.57 -13.78 -24.86
N VAL A 496 -16.23 -12.81 -25.68
CA VAL A 496 -16.13 -11.38 -25.28
C VAL A 496 -17.50 -10.82 -24.96
N LEU A 497 -17.59 -10.15 -23.80
CA LEU A 497 -18.75 -9.39 -23.38
C LEU A 497 -18.62 -7.92 -23.80
N ALA A 498 -17.49 -7.28 -23.46
CA ALA A 498 -17.18 -5.90 -23.82
C ALA A 498 -15.67 -5.65 -23.77
N ARG A 499 -15.22 -4.57 -24.44
CA ARG A 499 -13.82 -4.10 -24.42
C ARG A 499 -13.76 -2.61 -24.19
N ASP A 500 -12.75 -2.19 -23.41
CA ASP A 500 -12.40 -0.78 -23.27
C ASP A 500 -10.92 -0.66 -22.91
N GLY A 501 -10.16 0.08 -23.72
CA GLY A 501 -8.71 0.21 -23.57
C GLY A 501 -8.01 -1.15 -23.56
N GLY A 502 -7.25 -1.42 -22.51
CA GLY A 502 -6.54 -2.70 -22.30
C GLY A 502 -7.38 -3.76 -21.59
N VAL A 503 -8.64 -3.47 -21.23
CA VAL A 503 -9.52 -4.39 -20.50
C VAL A 503 -10.51 -5.06 -21.44
N THR A 504 -10.68 -6.37 -21.28
CA THR A 504 -11.72 -7.13 -21.96
C THR A 504 -12.44 -8.01 -20.95
N THR A 505 -13.76 -7.93 -20.89
CA THR A 505 -14.57 -8.83 -20.07
C THR A 505 -15.13 -9.97 -20.91
N PHE A 506 -15.26 -11.14 -20.28
CA PHE A 506 -15.72 -12.38 -20.90
C PHE A 506 -16.88 -12.98 -20.10
N ALA A 507 -17.72 -13.73 -20.81
CA ALA A 507 -18.74 -14.59 -20.22
C ALA A 507 -18.77 -15.96 -20.94
N LYS A 508 -19.15 -17.02 -20.22
CA LYS A 508 -19.34 -18.34 -20.84
C LYS A 508 -20.54 -18.33 -21.82
N GLY A 509 -20.42 -19.13 -22.90
CA GLY A 509 -21.49 -19.31 -23.87
C GLY A 509 -21.60 -18.20 -24.91
N ARG A 510 -20.71 -17.24 -24.95
CA ARG A 510 -20.61 -16.24 -26.00
C ARG A 510 -19.66 -16.69 -27.12
N PRO A 511 -19.81 -16.17 -28.35
CA PRO A 511 -18.88 -16.48 -29.45
C PRO A 511 -17.44 -16.13 -29.07
N ALA A 512 -16.53 -17.04 -29.38
CA ALA A 512 -15.10 -16.80 -29.21
C ALA A 512 -14.59 -15.78 -30.22
N GLU A 513 -13.74 -14.87 -29.78
CA GLU A 513 -13.09 -13.88 -30.64
C GLU A 513 -11.57 -14.08 -30.67
N PRO A 514 -10.91 -13.72 -31.79
CA PRO A 514 -9.46 -13.78 -31.88
C PRO A 514 -8.82 -12.83 -30.88
N PRO A 515 -7.59 -13.14 -30.39
CA PRO A 515 -6.86 -12.28 -29.49
C PRO A 515 -6.56 -10.93 -30.15
N PRO A 516 -6.73 -9.80 -29.42
CA PRO A 516 -6.39 -8.47 -29.95
C PRO A 516 -4.88 -8.22 -30.04
N MET A 517 -4.09 -9.11 -29.47
CA MET A 517 -2.64 -9.09 -29.50
C MET A 517 -2.08 -10.09 -30.52
N ARG A 518 -0.94 -9.75 -31.09
CA ARG A 518 -0.27 -10.63 -32.06
C ARG A 518 0.36 -11.85 -31.38
N GLU A 519 0.40 -12.98 -32.11
CA GLU A 519 1.16 -14.14 -31.69
C GLU A 519 2.64 -13.74 -31.43
N PRO A 520 3.27 -14.23 -30.37
CA PRO A 520 4.67 -13.92 -30.10
C PRO A 520 5.57 -14.56 -31.18
N THR A 521 6.15 -13.71 -32.05
CA THR A 521 7.04 -14.15 -33.14
C THR A 521 8.53 -14.11 -32.76
N HIS A 522 8.89 -13.26 -31.78
CA HIS A 522 10.27 -13.01 -31.38
C HIS A 522 10.77 -13.94 -30.25
N THR A 523 9.91 -14.78 -29.69
CA THR A 523 10.31 -15.76 -28.66
C THR A 523 9.80 -17.15 -28.99
N ASN A 524 10.68 -18.12 -28.84
CA ASN A 524 10.33 -19.54 -28.96
C ASN A 524 10.00 -20.18 -27.62
N VAL A 525 10.09 -19.44 -26.52
CA VAL A 525 9.83 -19.93 -25.16
C VAL A 525 9.07 -18.87 -24.38
N VAL A 526 7.94 -19.26 -23.78
CA VAL A 526 7.16 -18.44 -22.85
C VAL A 526 7.09 -19.15 -21.52
N PHE A 527 7.77 -18.62 -20.53
CA PHE A 527 7.70 -19.12 -19.15
C PHE A 527 6.41 -18.65 -18.47
N CYS A 528 5.74 -19.58 -17.83
CA CYS A 528 4.59 -19.25 -16.99
C CYS A 528 5.03 -18.63 -15.65
N PRO A 529 4.14 -17.97 -14.90
CA PRO A 529 4.49 -17.22 -13.69
C PRO A 529 5.21 -18.01 -12.60
N GLU A 530 5.08 -19.34 -12.61
CA GLU A 530 5.72 -20.25 -11.64
C GLU A 530 7.26 -20.33 -11.79
N TRP A 531 7.82 -19.71 -12.82
CA TRP A 531 9.25 -19.67 -13.04
C TRP A 531 9.86 -18.35 -12.58
N LYS A 532 10.97 -18.43 -11.83
CA LYS A 532 11.79 -17.26 -11.50
C LYS A 532 13.23 -17.51 -11.93
N GLN A 533 13.76 -16.66 -12.82
CA GLN A 533 15.13 -16.79 -13.32
C GLN A 533 15.44 -18.20 -13.85
N ARG A 534 14.50 -18.79 -14.58
CA ARG A 534 14.57 -20.16 -15.12
C ARG A 534 14.69 -21.26 -14.04
N ARG A 535 14.21 -21.00 -12.81
CA ARG A 535 14.09 -21.98 -11.73
C ARG A 535 12.62 -22.21 -11.40
N PRO A 536 12.19 -23.48 -11.20
CA PRO A 536 10.82 -23.78 -10.80
C PRO A 536 10.56 -23.27 -9.38
N ARG A 537 9.40 -22.65 -9.14
CA ARG A 537 9.00 -22.13 -7.83
C ARG A 537 8.16 -23.13 -7.04
N TYR A 538 7.45 -24.00 -7.74
CA TYR A 538 6.51 -24.95 -7.16
C TYR A 538 6.86 -26.38 -7.56
N ARG A 539 6.08 -27.34 -7.07
CA ARG A 539 6.18 -28.74 -7.48
C ARG A 539 5.82 -28.90 -8.96
N GLN A 540 4.74 -28.28 -9.40
CA GLN A 540 4.29 -28.29 -10.79
C GLN A 540 4.57 -26.92 -11.41
N ASN A 541 5.17 -26.91 -12.58
CA ASN A 541 5.54 -25.71 -13.32
C ASN A 541 5.34 -25.95 -14.81
N TRP A 542 5.04 -24.87 -15.55
CA TRP A 542 4.79 -24.96 -16.99
C TRP A 542 5.56 -23.90 -17.74
N PHE A 543 5.86 -24.20 -18.98
CA PHE A 543 6.29 -23.23 -19.98
C PHE A 543 5.89 -23.69 -21.37
N TRP A 544 5.79 -22.77 -22.29
CA TRP A 544 5.47 -23.06 -23.69
C TRP A 544 6.72 -22.98 -24.55
N VAL A 545 6.78 -23.86 -25.55
CA VAL A 545 7.84 -23.89 -26.55
C VAL A 545 7.21 -23.90 -27.93
N ARG A 546 7.79 -23.10 -28.83
CA ARG A 546 7.37 -23.03 -30.23
C ARG A 546 8.36 -23.75 -31.13
N GLY A 547 7.88 -24.60 -32.02
CA GLY A 547 8.69 -25.28 -33.03
C GLY A 547 8.26 -26.71 -33.29
N HIS A 548 8.99 -27.40 -34.15
CA HIS A 548 8.76 -28.79 -34.55
C HIS A 548 10.06 -29.61 -34.41
N GLY A 549 9.92 -30.91 -34.25
CA GLY A 549 11.05 -31.84 -34.16
C GLY A 549 11.36 -32.27 -32.72
N ARG A 550 12.48 -31.89 -32.15
CA ARG A 550 12.92 -32.34 -30.82
C ARG A 550 13.22 -31.17 -29.90
N LEU A 551 12.59 -31.14 -28.73
CA LEU A 551 12.92 -30.22 -27.66
C LEU A 551 14.16 -30.67 -26.94
N VAL A 552 15.15 -29.81 -26.85
CA VAL A 552 16.41 -30.05 -26.13
C VAL A 552 16.50 -29.14 -24.94
N LEU A 553 16.47 -29.72 -23.74
CA LEU A 553 16.53 -29.00 -22.45
C LEU A 553 17.91 -29.25 -21.82
N ARG A 554 18.64 -28.16 -21.56
CA ARG A 554 19.87 -28.20 -20.77
C ARG A 554 19.54 -27.92 -19.32
N LEU A 555 19.78 -28.88 -18.45
CA LEU A 555 19.42 -28.84 -17.03
C LEU A 555 20.71 -28.76 -16.20
N ALA A 556 20.69 -27.94 -15.15
CA ALA A 556 21.72 -27.95 -14.12
C ALA A 556 21.06 -27.97 -12.73
N SER A 557 21.79 -28.44 -11.73
CA SER A 557 21.33 -28.47 -10.35
C SER A 557 22.48 -28.27 -9.38
N ALA A 558 22.23 -27.58 -8.28
CA ALA A 558 23.16 -27.41 -7.16
C ALA A 558 23.22 -28.61 -6.21
N GLY A 559 22.62 -29.73 -6.58
CA GLY A 559 22.57 -30.99 -5.86
C GLY A 559 21.60 -31.96 -6.53
N PRO A 560 21.50 -33.22 -6.10
CA PRO A 560 20.68 -34.23 -6.76
C PRO A 560 19.18 -33.86 -6.70
N VAL A 561 18.57 -33.65 -7.88
CA VAL A 561 17.16 -33.36 -8.05
C VAL A 561 16.54 -34.28 -9.07
N ARG A 562 15.33 -34.77 -8.82
CA ARG A 562 14.55 -35.51 -9.82
C ARG A 562 13.48 -34.60 -10.41
N GLY A 563 13.53 -34.37 -11.71
CA GLY A 563 12.50 -33.67 -12.47
C GLY A 563 11.86 -34.62 -13.48
N THR A 564 10.53 -34.50 -13.63
CA THR A 564 9.74 -35.19 -14.65
C THR A 564 9.23 -34.13 -15.63
N PHE A 565 9.46 -34.37 -16.91
CA PHE A 565 9.12 -33.45 -18.01
C PHE A 565 8.11 -34.15 -18.92
N THR A 566 6.96 -33.56 -19.10
CA THR A 566 5.90 -34.06 -19.97
C THR A 566 5.63 -33.06 -21.06
N VAL A 567 5.66 -33.47 -22.32
CA VAL A 567 5.37 -32.65 -23.51
C VAL A 567 4.54 -33.51 -24.46
N ASP A 568 3.38 -33.03 -24.89
CA ASP A 568 2.50 -33.73 -25.85
C ASP A 568 2.25 -35.22 -25.49
N GLY A 569 2.05 -35.50 -24.21
CA GLY A 569 1.86 -36.86 -23.69
C GLY A 569 3.16 -37.67 -23.46
N ASN A 570 4.28 -37.22 -24.00
CA ASN A 570 5.59 -37.90 -23.81
C ASN A 570 6.19 -37.47 -22.47
N THR A 571 6.39 -38.43 -21.57
CA THR A 571 6.96 -38.20 -20.25
C THR A 571 8.37 -38.72 -20.13
N ARG A 572 9.29 -37.87 -19.67
CA ARG A 572 10.69 -38.24 -19.38
C ARG A 572 11.05 -37.81 -17.96
N SER A 573 11.54 -38.74 -17.17
CA SER A 573 12.01 -38.50 -15.81
C SER A 573 13.55 -38.55 -15.76
N ARG A 574 14.16 -37.53 -15.14
CA ARG A 574 15.63 -37.48 -15.03
C ARG A 574 16.06 -37.04 -13.63
N ARG A 575 17.03 -37.77 -13.09
CA ARG A 575 17.78 -37.32 -11.90
C ARG A 575 18.93 -36.44 -12.38
N VAL A 576 18.92 -35.18 -12.01
CA VAL A 576 19.94 -34.19 -12.37
C VAL A 576 20.92 -34.09 -11.21
N VAL A 577 22.14 -34.51 -11.40
CA VAL A 577 23.24 -34.41 -10.42
C VAL A 577 24.35 -33.52 -10.97
N ARG A 578 24.54 -33.54 -12.29
CA ARG A 578 25.48 -32.71 -13.07
C ARG A 578 24.72 -32.06 -14.23
N PRO A 579 25.28 -31.05 -14.90
CA PRO A 579 24.67 -30.51 -16.11
C PRO A 579 24.33 -31.64 -17.09
N THR A 580 23.07 -31.72 -17.48
CA THR A 580 22.50 -32.84 -18.24
C THR A 580 21.61 -32.30 -19.35
N THR A 581 21.64 -32.97 -20.50
CA THR A 581 20.74 -32.69 -21.61
C THR A 581 19.60 -33.71 -21.63
N LEU A 582 18.36 -33.20 -21.77
CA LEU A 582 17.17 -34.02 -21.97
C LEU A 582 16.57 -33.68 -23.32
N THR A 583 16.30 -34.70 -24.15
CA THR A 583 15.64 -34.54 -25.45
C THR A 583 14.27 -35.19 -25.41
N VAL A 584 13.24 -34.44 -25.87
CA VAL A 584 11.84 -34.89 -25.94
C VAL A 584 11.31 -34.60 -27.35
N PRO A 585 10.68 -35.58 -28.03
CA PRO A 585 10.04 -35.31 -29.32
C PRO A 585 8.87 -34.37 -29.15
N LEU A 586 8.65 -33.47 -30.13
CA LEU A 586 7.52 -32.58 -30.23
C LEU A 586 6.50 -33.13 -31.24
N GLY A 587 5.22 -32.93 -30.96
CA GLY A 587 4.12 -33.24 -31.87
C GLY A 587 4.05 -32.31 -33.07
N PRO A 588 3.01 -32.44 -33.89
CA PRO A 588 2.84 -31.61 -35.10
C PRO A 588 2.37 -30.18 -34.86
N GLN A 589 1.97 -29.85 -33.66
CA GLN A 589 1.47 -28.53 -33.30
C GLN A 589 2.60 -27.47 -33.30
N ARG A 590 2.23 -26.19 -33.41
CA ARG A 590 3.17 -25.07 -33.43
C ARG A 590 3.68 -24.67 -32.05
N TRP A 591 2.82 -24.78 -31.02
CA TRP A 591 3.11 -24.49 -29.62
C TRP A 591 2.90 -25.72 -28.75
N HIS A 592 3.86 -26.04 -27.91
CA HIS A 592 3.87 -27.21 -27.05
C HIS A 592 3.95 -26.79 -25.60
N LEU A 593 3.04 -27.28 -24.77
CA LEU A 593 3.05 -27.08 -23.33
C LEU A 593 4.00 -28.10 -22.69
N VAL A 594 5.01 -27.59 -22.00
CA VAL A 594 5.95 -28.41 -21.24
C VAL A 594 5.55 -28.33 -19.76
N HIS A 595 5.13 -29.45 -19.22
CA HIS A 595 4.88 -29.62 -17.78
C HIS A 595 6.13 -30.16 -17.08
N VAL A 596 6.52 -29.53 -15.99
CA VAL A 596 7.69 -29.91 -15.19
C VAL A 596 7.25 -30.18 -13.76
N ASP A 597 7.29 -31.46 -13.36
CA ASP A 597 7.07 -31.87 -11.97
C ASP A 597 8.41 -32.06 -11.27
N VAL A 598 8.64 -31.31 -10.19
CA VAL A 598 9.88 -31.39 -9.38
C VAL A 598 9.51 -31.81 -7.97
N ARG A 599 10.00 -32.97 -7.54
CA ARG A 599 9.77 -33.43 -6.16
C ARG A 599 10.23 -32.36 -5.16
N ARG A 600 9.36 -31.94 -4.25
CA ARG A 600 9.59 -30.99 -3.15
C ARG A 600 9.88 -29.55 -3.56
N ALA A 601 9.37 -29.06 -4.70
CA ALA A 601 9.58 -27.68 -5.16
C ALA A 601 11.06 -27.24 -5.07
N ASP A 602 11.94 -28.07 -5.59
CA ASP A 602 13.39 -27.95 -5.40
C ASP A 602 13.97 -26.85 -6.29
N ARG A 603 14.24 -25.68 -5.71
CA ARG A 603 14.83 -24.52 -6.39
C ARG A 603 16.26 -24.77 -6.89
N ARG A 604 16.86 -25.89 -6.58
CA ARG A 604 18.18 -26.29 -7.08
C ARG A 604 18.18 -26.60 -8.57
N LEU A 605 17.05 -27.07 -9.14
CA LEU A 605 16.92 -27.27 -10.57
C LEU A 605 16.92 -25.93 -11.31
N ARG A 606 17.69 -25.84 -12.40
CA ARG A 606 17.74 -24.69 -13.30
C ARG A 606 17.70 -25.14 -14.75
N LEU A 607 16.89 -24.50 -15.57
CA LEU A 607 16.92 -24.61 -17.02
C LEU A 607 18.01 -23.67 -17.55
N VAL A 608 19.15 -24.24 -17.96
CA VAL A 608 20.29 -23.45 -18.47
C VAL A 608 20.10 -23.08 -19.93
N GLY A 609 19.48 -23.99 -20.71
CA GLY A 609 19.20 -23.75 -22.12
C GLY A 609 17.97 -24.52 -22.58
N ILE A 610 17.25 -23.93 -23.53
CA ILE A 610 16.10 -24.51 -24.22
C ILE A 610 16.31 -24.27 -25.71
N SER A 611 16.26 -25.31 -26.52
CA SER A 611 16.32 -25.21 -27.96
C SER A 611 15.41 -26.24 -28.62
N VAL A 612 14.91 -25.94 -29.80
CA VAL A 612 14.18 -26.87 -30.65
C VAL A 612 15.08 -27.20 -31.84
N ARG A 613 15.30 -28.50 -32.08
CA ARG A 613 16.06 -29.02 -33.22
C ARG A 613 15.10 -29.74 -34.16
N ARG A 614 15.21 -29.49 -35.43
CA ARG A 614 14.52 -30.21 -36.48
C ARG A 614 15.00 -31.67 -36.57
#